data_8404cf4b3d281908a9257764154bbd8b
#
_entry.id   8404cf4b3d281908a9257764154bbd8b
#
_cell.length_a   1.000
_cell.length_b   1.000
_cell.length_c   1.000
_cell.angle_alpha   90.00
_cell.angle_beta   90.00
_cell.angle_gamma   90.00
#
_symmetry.space_group_name_H-M   'P 1'
#
loop_
_entity.id
_entity.type
_entity.pdbx_description
1 polymer ?
#
loop_
_entity_poly.entity_id
_entity_poly.type
_entity_poly.pdbx_seq_one_letter_code
_entity_poly.pdbx_strand_id
1 'polypeptide(L)'
;MTAFADLMAHQRETQALSQVMGRLGWDQETMMPRGAAAQRAEEMAALEGVLHSRRTDPKVAEWLESIDAAGLDEVGRAQIRHIRRAYERASKVPAALAARIARVTSEAQGTWAEARAEDDFAAFAPTLTEVLALKREEGQALAASGNVYDAMLQDYEPGTTGAELEAMFGALRPELSKLRAAVREAKAPPQLTGTFDEGAQMKLTRQLARTFGYDMSHGRVDKAVHPFSSGSGLDVRVTTRTNPTDPFNCFYSTIHEVGHGAYEQNISRDYLLTPLGQGASMGVHESQSRIYENQIGRSRAFTGFLFAQMKEAFGDFGVADAETFYKIVNRVSDGFIRTEADELQYNLHVLMRFDLERALISHDLQVADLEAAWNDRFEADFGYAVDKASNGVLQDVHWSVGLIGYFPTYTLGNVYAGCLNEAMRAGLPELDADLAQGNTAAATGWLQQSVQQHGGLFEPREVIEKASGMPPNEAPLIRYLSQKFGDLYGL
;
A
#
# COMPACT_ATOMS: atom_id res chain seq x y z
N MET A 1 -4.35 -20.99 34.26
CA MET A 1 -4.21 -21.05 32.77
C MET A 1 -2.72 -21.09 32.45
N THR A 2 -2.30 -21.52 31.28
CA THR A 2 -0.87 -21.46 30.89
C THR A 2 -0.50 -20.03 30.53
N ALA A 3 0.76 -19.62 30.66
CA ALA A 3 1.25 -18.32 30.27
C ALA A 3 0.88 -17.96 28.80
N PHE A 4 0.91 -18.96 27.92
CA PHE A 4 0.46 -18.79 26.53
C PHE A 4 -1.03 -18.44 26.44
N ALA A 5 -1.89 -19.11 27.17
CA ALA A 5 -3.32 -18.82 27.17
C ALA A 5 -3.64 -17.42 27.74
N ASP A 6 -2.94 -17.00 28.79
CA ASP A 6 -3.10 -15.67 29.39
C ASP A 6 -2.61 -14.57 28.45
N LEU A 7 -1.47 -14.77 27.78
CA LEU A 7 -0.93 -13.88 26.77
C LEU A 7 -1.91 -13.74 25.58
N MET A 8 -2.45 -14.84 25.08
CA MET A 8 -3.40 -14.80 23.96
C MET A 8 -4.73 -14.12 24.33
N ALA A 9 -5.20 -14.30 25.57
CA ALA A 9 -6.38 -13.58 26.08
C ALA A 9 -6.12 -12.06 26.11
N HIS A 10 -4.96 -11.64 26.61
CA HIS A 10 -4.53 -10.23 26.62
C HIS A 10 -4.46 -9.66 25.21
N GLN A 11 -3.86 -10.40 24.27
CA GLN A 11 -3.73 -9.95 22.88
C GLN A 11 -5.09 -9.85 22.17
N ARG A 12 -6.01 -10.79 22.44
CA ARG A 12 -7.36 -10.75 21.86
C ARG A 12 -8.11 -9.47 22.22
N GLU A 13 -8.05 -9.03 23.47
CA GLU A 13 -8.65 -7.76 23.90
C GLU A 13 -7.94 -6.56 23.27
N THR A 14 -6.60 -6.59 23.18
CA THR A 14 -5.81 -5.53 22.54
C THR A 14 -6.19 -5.38 21.06
N GLN A 15 -6.30 -6.49 20.33
CA GLN A 15 -6.72 -6.47 18.93
C GLN A 15 -8.17 -5.96 18.77
N ALA A 16 -9.08 -6.37 19.66
CA ALA A 16 -10.45 -5.86 19.62
C ALA A 16 -10.51 -4.33 19.80
N LEU A 17 -9.74 -3.77 20.73
CA LEU A 17 -9.62 -2.32 20.92
C LEU A 17 -8.96 -1.62 19.72
N SER A 18 -7.93 -2.23 19.12
CA SER A 18 -7.29 -1.70 17.90
C SER A 18 -8.29 -1.64 16.74
N GLN A 19 -9.17 -2.64 16.58
CA GLN A 19 -10.22 -2.61 15.56
C GLN A 19 -11.27 -1.52 15.82
N VAL A 20 -11.58 -1.21 17.10
CA VAL A 20 -12.45 -0.06 17.42
C VAL A 20 -11.79 1.25 16.98
N MET A 21 -10.48 1.42 17.23
CA MET A 21 -9.71 2.58 16.76
C MET A 21 -9.79 2.72 15.24
N GLY A 22 -9.59 1.64 14.50
CA GLY A 22 -9.69 1.64 13.03
C GLY A 22 -11.09 2.06 12.52
N ARG A 23 -12.17 1.63 13.21
CA ARG A 23 -13.53 2.06 12.87
C ARG A 23 -13.78 3.53 13.14
N LEU A 24 -13.23 4.09 14.22
CA LEU A 24 -13.28 5.52 14.50
C LEU A 24 -12.54 6.32 13.42
N GLY A 25 -11.38 5.85 12.98
CA GLY A 25 -10.65 6.44 11.86
C GLY A 25 -11.43 6.39 10.55
N TRP A 26 -12.01 5.22 10.21
CA TRP A 26 -12.87 5.11 9.02
C TRP A 26 -14.07 6.07 9.09
N ASP A 27 -14.76 6.17 10.22
CA ASP A 27 -15.88 7.06 10.40
C ASP A 27 -15.49 8.54 10.26
N GLN A 28 -14.31 8.91 10.77
CA GLN A 28 -13.76 10.26 10.64
C GLN A 28 -13.60 10.69 9.18
N GLU A 29 -13.11 9.79 8.32
CA GLU A 29 -12.87 10.08 6.90
C GLU A 29 -14.14 9.99 6.03
N THR A 30 -15.24 9.43 6.55
CA THR A 30 -16.42 9.12 5.74
C THR A 30 -17.73 9.74 6.23
N MET A 31 -18.13 9.47 7.46
CA MET A 31 -19.48 9.74 7.97
C MET A 31 -19.54 10.76 9.10
N MET A 32 -18.41 11.03 9.77
CA MET A 32 -18.36 11.92 10.93
C MET A 32 -18.83 13.34 10.58
N PRO A 33 -19.72 13.95 11.34
CA PRO A 33 -20.04 15.35 11.18
C PRO A 33 -18.81 16.24 11.38
N ARG A 34 -18.58 17.21 10.50
CA ARG A 34 -17.39 18.09 10.56
C ARG A 34 -17.20 18.79 11.93
N GLY A 35 -18.30 19.11 12.61
CA GLY A 35 -18.24 19.73 13.94
C GLY A 35 -17.80 18.80 15.07
N ALA A 36 -17.69 17.48 14.82
CA ALA A 36 -17.30 16.50 15.85
C ALA A 36 -15.77 16.28 15.95
N ALA A 37 -14.96 16.94 15.13
CA ALA A 37 -13.52 16.67 15.03
C ALA A 37 -12.79 16.78 16.38
N ALA A 38 -13.07 17.81 17.18
CA ALA A 38 -12.44 17.98 18.49
C ALA A 38 -12.80 16.86 19.47
N GLN A 39 -14.08 16.43 19.52
CA GLN A 39 -14.51 15.32 20.35
C GLN A 39 -13.88 14.00 19.89
N ARG A 40 -13.83 13.75 18.58
CA ARG A 40 -13.20 12.54 18.01
C ARG A 40 -11.69 12.47 18.36
N ALA A 41 -10.98 13.59 18.33
CA ALA A 41 -9.58 13.62 18.73
C ALA A 41 -9.40 13.16 20.20
N GLU A 42 -10.24 13.61 21.12
CA GLU A 42 -10.21 13.17 22.52
C GLU A 42 -10.56 11.68 22.68
N GLU A 43 -11.56 11.20 21.94
CA GLU A 43 -11.94 9.77 21.94
C GLU A 43 -10.81 8.87 21.46
N MET A 44 -10.15 9.25 20.36
CA MET A 44 -9.03 8.50 19.81
C MET A 44 -7.79 8.57 20.72
N ALA A 45 -7.49 9.73 21.29
CA ALA A 45 -6.39 9.89 22.24
C ALA A 45 -6.57 9.04 23.51
N ALA A 46 -7.79 9.01 24.06
CA ALA A 46 -8.12 8.17 25.21
C ALA A 46 -7.94 6.68 24.91
N LEU A 47 -8.43 6.23 23.75
CA LEU A 47 -8.31 4.84 23.33
C LEU A 47 -6.83 4.45 23.03
N GLU A 48 -6.05 5.34 22.40
CA GLU A 48 -4.63 5.10 22.16
C GLU A 48 -3.85 5.01 23.48
N GLY A 49 -4.18 5.80 24.48
CA GLY A 49 -3.60 5.67 25.82
C GLY A 49 -3.81 4.28 26.44
N VAL A 50 -5.01 3.72 26.28
CA VAL A 50 -5.32 2.34 26.72
C VAL A 50 -4.53 1.32 25.91
N LEU A 51 -4.49 1.45 24.58
CA LEU A 51 -3.75 0.55 23.69
C LEU A 51 -2.24 0.59 23.98
N HIS A 52 -1.67 1.76 24.15
CA HIS A 52 -0.25 1.91 24.53
C HIS A 52 0.08 1.20 25.83
N SER A 53 -0.73 1.44 26.88
CA SER A 53 -0.56 0.75 28.17
C SER A 53 -0.60 -0.77 28.02
N ARG A 54 -1.47 -1.30 27.17
CA ARG A 54 -1.59 -2.74 26.96
C ARG A 54 -0.42 -3.31 26.16
N ARG A 55 0.06 -2.59 25.14
CA ARG A 55 1.20 -2.98 24.29
C ARG A 55 2.52 -3.00 25.06
N THR A 56 2.64 -2.15 26.08
CA THR A 56 3.84 -2.01 26.91
C THR A 56 3.70 -2.63 28.31
N ASP A 57 2.64 -3.41 28.57
CA ASP A 57 2.43 -4.05 29.89
C ASP A 57 3.60 -4.99 30.20
N PRO A 58 4.32 -4.82 31.34
CA PRO A 58 5.42 -5.69 31.74
C PRO A 58 5.06 -7.19 31.81
N LYS A 59 3.79 -7.52 32.08
CA LYS A 59 3.30 -8.89 32.05
C LYS A 59 3.49 -9.57 30.69
N VAL A 60 3.47 -8.81 29.61
CA VAL A 60 3.72 -9.35 28.27
C VAL A 60 5.15 -9.90 28.18
N ALA A 61 6.15 -9.19 28.75
CA ALA A 61 7.52 -9.70 28.83
C ALA A 61 7.60 -10.96 29.71
N GLU A 62 6.99 -10.93 30.89
CA GLU A 62 6.99 -12.09 31.83
C GLU A 62 6.41 -13.34 31.15
N TRP A 63 5.30 -13.21 30.43
CA TRP A 63 4.71 -14.33 29.68
C TRP A 63 5.62 -14.79 28.54
N LEU A 64 6.19 -13.86 27.75
CA LEU A 64 7.08 -14.18 26.63
C LEU A 64 8.36 -14.90 27.08
N GLU A 65 8.88 -14.60 28.28
CA GLU A 65 10.04 -15.26 28.88
C GLU A 65 9.69 -16.65 29.42
N SER A 66 8.48 -16.84 29.93
CA SER A 66 8.03 -18.11 30.53
C SER A 66 7.55 -19.17 29.52
N ILE A 67 7.29 -18.76 28.26
CA ILE A 67 6.77 -19.64 27.20
C ILE A 67 7.92 -20.31 26.45
N ASP A 68 7.97 -21.67 26.50
CA ASP A 68 8.83 -22.46 25.62
C ASP A 68 8.21 -22.47 24.18
N ALA A 69 8.68 -21.59 23.34
CA ALA A 69 8.20 -21.46 21.95
C ALA A 69 8.51 -22.71 21.09
N ALA A 70 9.54 -23.52 21.46
CA ALA A 70 9.88 -24.73 20.72
C ALA A 70 8.82 -25.84 20.92
N GLY A 71 8.11 -25.82 22.04
CA GLY A 71 7.00 -26.75 22.33
C GLY A 71 5.68 -26.39 21.66
N LEU A 72 5.57 -25.19 20.97
CA LEU A 72 4.37 -24.76 20.28
C LEU A 72 4.34 -25.27 18.84
N ASP A 73 3.13 -25.37 18.29
CA ASP A 73 2.92 -25.58 16.86
C ASP A 73 3.34 -24.35 16.03
N GLU A 74 3.21 -24.45 14.71
CA GLU A 74 3.59 -23.35 13.77
C GLU A 74 2.80 -22.07 14.06
N VAL A 75 1.49 -22.20 14.31
CA VAL A 75 0.61 -21.07 14.63
C VAL A 75 1.02 -20.40 15.94
N GLY A 76 1.24 -21.19 16.98
CA GLY A 76 1.69 -20.68 18.29
C GLY A 76 3.04 -19.96 18.20
N ARG A 77 4.00 -20.52 17.45
CA ARG A 77 5.30 -19.86 17.22
C ARG A 77 5.15 -18.54 16.48
N ALA A 78 4.30 -18.50 15.46
CA ALA A 78 4.02 -17.26 14.72
C ALA A 78 3.35 -16.21 15.62
N GLN A 79 2.39 -16.58 16.46
CA GLN A 79 1.79 -15.67 17.46
C GLN A 79 2.87 -15.05 18.36
N ILE A 80 3.74 -15.89 18.94
CA ILE A 80 4.83 -15.41 19.81
C ILE A 80 5.79 -14.48 19.05
N ARG A 81 6.13 -14.79 17.81
CA ARG A 81 6.99 -13.97 16.96
C ARG A 81 6.43 -12.56 16.79
N HIS A 82 5.15 -12.44 16.43
CA HIS A 82 4.50 -11.13 16.24
C HIS A 82 4.38 -10.36 17.56
N ILE A 83 3.96 -11.02 18.64
CA ILE A 83 3.81 -10.37 19.96
C ILE A 83 5.16 -9.87 20.46
N ARG A 84 6.21 -10.70 20.36
CA ARG A 84 7.57 -10.32 20.77
C ARG A 84 8.06 -9.11 19.96
N ARG A 85 7.95 -9.15 18.63
CA ARG A 85 8.33 -8.04 17.74
C ARG A 85 7.63 -6.75 18.15
N ALA A 86 6.31 -6.79 18.31
CA ALA A 86 5.51 -5.62 18.67
C ALA A 86 5.89 -5.07 20.07
N TYR A 87 6.05 -5.96 21.05
CA TYR A 87 6.44 -5.58 22.41
C TYR A 87 7.83 -4.97 22.45
N GLU A 88 8.82 -5.60 21.81
CA GLU A 88 10.20 -5.09 21.78
C GLU A 88 10.28 -3.72 21.13
N ARG A 89 9.58 -3.51 20.01
CA ARG A 89 9.54 -2.22 19.33
C ARG A 89 8.91 -1.15 20.21
N ALA A 90 7.75 -1.43 20.81
CA ALA A 90 7.07 -0.48 21.70
C ALA A 90 7.89 -0.13 22.97
N SER A 91 8.68 -1.10 23.47
CA SER A 91 9.45 -0.95 24.71
C SER A 91 10.83 -0.31 24.51
N LYS A 92 11.42 -0.43 23.31
CA LYS A 92 12.75 0.13 23.00
C LYS A 92 12.73 1.66 22.80
N VAL A 93 11.60 2.21 22.36
CA VAL A 93 11.46 3.65 22.15
C VAL A 93 11.10 4.31 23.49
N PRO A 94 11.93 5.24 24.02
CA PRO A 94 11.61 5.93 25.26
C PRO A 94 10.28 6.70 25.16
N ALA A 95 9.45 6.62 26.19
CA ALA A 95 8.14 7.27 26.21
C ALA A 95 8.20 8.80 25.90
N ALA A 96 9.24 9.48 26.40
CA ALA A 96 9.46 10.89 26.11
C ALA A 96 9.74 11.16 24.61
N LEU A 97 10.47 10.24 23.94
CA LEU A 97 10.74 10.32 22.51
C LEU A 97 9.46 10.05 21.71
N ALA A 98 8.70 9.01 22.05
CA ALA A 98 7.44 8.70 21.40
C ALA A 98 6.43 9.87 21.50
N ALA A 99 6.32 10.50 22.66
CA ALA A 99 5.47 11.68 22.85
C ALA A 99 5.93 12.90 22.02
N ARG A 100 7.25 13.12 21.89
CA ARG A 100 7.80 14.17 21.01
C ARG A 100 7.50 13.91 19.55
N ILE A 101 7.71 12.66 19.09
CA ILE A 101 7.40 12.26 17.71
C ILE A 101 5.93 12.53 17.41
N ALA A 102 5.01 12.03 18.25
CA ALA A 102 3.57 12.22 18.06
C ALA A 102 3.17 13.68 17.95
N ARG A 103 3.72 14.55 18.82
CA ARG A 103 3.44 15.99 18.80
C ARG A 103 3.99 16.64 17.53
N VAL A 104 5.28 16.44 17.24
CA VAL A 104 5.94 17.11 16.11
C VAL A 104 5.36 16.66 14.77
N THR A 105 5.06 15.38 14.59
CA THR A 105 4.46 14.88 13.33
C THR A 105 3.02 15.38 13.15
N SER A 106 2.26 15.55 14.21
CA SER A 106 0.93 16.17 14.16
C SER A 106 0.98 17.64 13.73
N GLU A 107 1.92 18.41 14.28
CA GLU A 107 2.15 19.81 13.89
C GLU A 107 2.71 19.90 12.46
N ALA A 108 3.63 19.01 12.11
CA ALA A 108 4.29 18.98 10.80
C ALA A 108 3.33 18.71 9.65
N GLN A 109 2.27 17.91 9.85
CA GLN A 109 1.24 17.68 8.84
C GLN A 109 0.52 18.97 8.46
N GLY A 110 0.20 19.82 9.44
CA GLY A 110 -0.41 21.15 9.20
C GLY A 110 0.53 22.07 8.43
N THR A 111 1.78 22.19 8.90
CA THR A 111 2.82 23.01 8.25
C THR A 111 3.08 22.54 6.81
N TRP A 112 3.12 21.22 6.58
CA TRP A 112 3.24 20.65 5.24
C TRP A 112 2.06 21.03 4.33
N ALA A 113 0.83 20.95 4.83
CA ALA A 113 -0.36 21.27 4.06
C ALA A 113 -0.39 22.74 3.61
N GLU A 114 0.01 23.66 4.50
CA GLU A 114 0.16 25.09 4.20
C GLU A 114 1.27 25.33 3.17
N ALA A 115 2.48 24.81 3.42
CA ALA A 115 3.62 24.93 2.50
C ALA A 115 3.32 24.37 1.10
N ARG A 116 2.60 23.25 1.05
CA ARG A 116 2.15 22.65 -0.22
C ARG A 116 1.16 23.54 -0.96
N ALA A 117 0.23 24.18 -0.26
CA ALA A 117 -0.75 25.08 -0.87
C ALA A 117 -0.11 26.34 -1.47
N GLU A 118 1.01 26.80 -0.85
CA GLU A 118 1.75 27.99 -1.26
C GLU A 118 2.98 27.69 -2.13
N ASP A 119 3.26 26.41 -2.45
CA ASP A 119 4.46 25.98 -3.18
C ASP A 119 5.79 26.38 -2.50
N ASP A 120 5.81 26.47 -1.17
CA ASP A 120 6.95 26.95 -0.39
C ASP A 120 7.61 25.82 0.44
N PHE A 121 8.56 25.11 -0.17
CA PHE A 121 9.33 24.10 0.56
C PHE A 121 10.21 24.69 1.66
N ALA A 122 10.72 25.93 1.49
CA ALA A 122 11.59 26.57 2.47
C ALA A 122 10.85 26.80 3.81
N ALA A 123 9.55 27.06 3.78
CA ALA A 123 8.72 27.16 4.97
C ALA A 123 8.58 25.82 5.71
N PHE A 124 8.56 24.70 5.01
CA PHE A 124 8.44 23.36 5.60
C PHE A 124 9.78 22.75 6.03
N ALA A 125 10.89 23.08 5.38
CA ALA A 125 12.20 22.47 5.59
C ALA A 125 12.68 22.43 7.06
N PRO A 126 12.50 23.46 7.90
CA PRO A 126 12.86 23.40 9.32
C PRO A 126 12.07 22.32 10.08
N THR A 127 10.77 22.23 9.84
CA THR A 127 9.89 21.23 10.47
C THR A 127 10.25 19.81 10.02
N LEU A 128 10.51 19.60 8.74
CA LEU A 128 10.97 18.31 8.23
C LEU A 128 12.32 17.92 8.84
N THR A 129 13.22 18.88 9.06
CA THR A 129 14.51 18.63 9.72
C THR A 129 14.32 18.07 11.12
N GLU A 130 13.37 18.63 11.90
CA GLU A 130 13.03 18.13 13.23
C GLU A 130 12.41 16.73 13.19
N VAL A 131 11.45 16.50 12.29
CA VAL A 131 10.86 15.15 12.09
C VAL A 131 11.93 14.12 11.82
N LEU A 132 12.83 14.38 10.86
CA LEU A 132 13.90 13.44 10.51
C LEU A 132 14.90 13.24 11.65
N ALA A 133 15.21 14.26 12.45
CA ALA A 133 16.06 14.11 13.62
C ALA A 133 15.43 13.16 14.65
N LEU A 134 14.13 13.34 14.94
CA LEU A 134 13.39 12.46 15.85
C LEU A 134 13.28 11.02 15.30
N LYS A 135 13.04 10.86 14.02
CA LYS A 135 12.98 9.53 13.39
C LYS A 135 14.33 8.83 13.40
N ARG A 136 15.45 9.53 13.26
CA ARG A 136 16.78 8.94 13.45
C ARG A 136 17.02 8.52 14.90
N GLU A 137 16.60 9.34 15.89
CA GLU A 137 16.68 8.98 17.32
C GLU A 137 15.87 7.71 17.62
N GLU A 138 14.64 7.62 17.08
CA GLU A 138 13.81 6.42 17.16
C GLU A 138 14.48 5.20 16.49
N GLY A 139 14.96 5.36 15.26
CA GLY A 139 15.64 4.29 14.54
C GLY A 139 16.91 3.82 15.24
N GLN A 140 17.67 4.70 15.89
CA GLN A 140 18.83 4.33 16.71
C GLN A 140 18.42 3.51 17.94
N ALA A 141 17.33 3.88 18.61
CA ALA A 141 16.80 3.12 19.74
C ALA A 141 16.34 1.71 19.32
N LEU A 142 15.76 1.59 18.13
CA LEU A 142 15.30 0.32 17.57
C LEU A 142 16.44 -0.56 17.04
N ALA A 143 17.40 0.04 16.36
CA ALA A 143 18.50 -0.66 15.70
C ALA A 143 19.54 -1.22 16.67
N ALA A 144 19.62 -0.68 17.89
CA ALA A 144 20.71 -0.95 18.83
C ALA A 144 22.09 -0.65 18.21
N SER A 145 22.74 -1.61 17.57
CA SER A 145 24.01 -1.44 16.84
C SER A 145 23.89 -1.66 15.34
N GLY A 146 22.68 -1.90 14.83
CA GLY A 146 22.42 -2.17 13.40
C GLY A 146 22.21 -0.90 12.57
N ASN A 147 21.76 -1.10 11.33
CA ASN A 147 21.43 -0.01 10.42
C ASN A 147 20.12 0.67 10.84
N VAL A 148 20.13 2.00 10.93
CA VAL A 148 18.99 2.81 11.38
C VAL A 148 17.82 2.71 10.40
N TYR A 149 18.08 2.76 9.10
CA TYR A 149 17.05 2.65 8.08
C TYR A 149 16.42 1.25 8.06
N ASP A 150 17.24 0.19 8.18
CA ASP A 150 16.73 -1.18 8.27
C ASP A 150 15.82 -1.38 9.48
N ALA A 151 16.13 -0.74 10.61
CA ALA A 151 15.26 -0.80 11.79
C ALA A 151 13.89 -0.14 11.56
N MET A 152 13.82 0.91 10.74
CA MET A 152 12.55 1.56 10.35
C MET A 152 11.75 0.70 9.37
N LEU A 153 12.41 0.01 8.43
CA LEU A 153 11.75 -0.91 7.50
C LEU A 153 10.97 -2.01 8.19
N GLN A 154 11.42 -2.45 9.38
CA GLN A 154 10.77 -3.55 10.10
C GLN A 154 9.32 -3.24 10.53
N ASP A 155 8.90 -1.98 10.55
CA ASP A 155 7.51 -1.61 10.83
C ASP A 155 6.57 -1.94 9.67
N TYR A 156 7.11 -1.99 8.47
CA TYR A 156 6.34 -2.13 7.23
C TYR A 156 6.61 -3.43 6.50
N GLU A 157 7.88 -3.86 6.46
CA GLU A 157 8.34 -5.06 5.75
C GLU A 157 9.36 -5.83 6.59
N PRO A 158 8.90 -6.60 7.57
CA PRO A 158 9.78 -7.37 8.45
C PRO A 158 10.70 -8.33 7.68
N GLY A 159 11.97 -8.35 8.09
CA GLY A 159 12.98 -9.22 7.48
C GLY A 159 13.64 -8.67 6.22
N THR A 160 13.24 -7.47 5.74
CA THR A 160 13.84 -6.81 4.58
C THR A 160 14.86 -5.76 5.02
N THR A 161 15.92 -5.59 4.24
CA THR A 161 16.99 -4.61 4.47
C THR A 161 17.07 -3.58 3.34
N GLY A 162 17.58 -2.38 3.63
CA GLY A 162 17.83 -1.35 2.62
C GLY A 162 18.80 -1.81 1.53
N ALA A 163 19.78 -2.66 1.86
CA ALA A 163 20.73 -3.21 0.89
C ALA A 163 20.08 -4.17 -0.11
N GLU A 164 19.16 -5.03 0.35
CA GLU A 164 18.40 -5.91 -0.53
C GLU A 164 17.48 -5.12 -1.46
N LEU A 165 16.81 -4.09 -0.94
CA LEU A 165 15.98 -3.19 -1.75
C LEU A 165 16.82 -2.41 -2.76
N GLU A 166 18.00 -1.92 -2.38
CA GLU A 166 18.91 -1.22 -3.29
C GLU A 166 19.33 -2.09 -4.46
N ALA A 167 19.67 -3.36 -4.21
CA ALA A 167 20.03 -4.30 -5.25
C ALA A 167 18.86 -4.56 -6.21
N MET A 168 17.66 -4.84 -5.68
CA MET A 168 16.44 -5.09 -6.45
C MET A 168 16.02 -3.86 -7.27
N PHE A 169 15.99 -2.68 -6.66
CA PHE A 169 15.59 -1.44 -7.31
C PHE A 169 16.63 -0.95 -8.31
N GLY A 170 17.92 -1.22 -8.03
CA GLY A 170 19.02 -0.97 -8.95
C GLY A 170 18.93 -1.79 -10.23
N ALA A 171 18.43 -3.03 -10.16
CA ALA A 171 18.14 -3.86 -11.32
C ALA A 171 16.86 -3.41 -12.06
N LEU A 172 15.84 -2.96 -11.33
CA LEU A 172 14.55 -2.57 -11.89
C LEU A 172 14.61 -1.23 -12.65
N ARG A 173 15.28 -0.22 -12.10
CA ARG A 173 15.31 1.16 -12.62
C ARG A 173 15.73 1.27 -14.09
N PRO A 174 16.87 0.70 -14.53
CA PRO A 174 17.34 0.86 -15.92
C PRO A 174 16.34 0.26 -16.93
N GLU A 175 15.71 -0.85 -16.60
CA GLU A 175 14.72 -1.49 -17.47
C GLU A 175 13.44 -0.66 -17.58
N LEU A 176 12.96 -0.09 -16.47
CA LEU A 176 11.81 0.83 -16.48
C LEU A 176 12.11 2.12 -17.25
N SER A 177 13.28 2.72 -17.06
CA SER A 177 13.69 3.94 -17.75
C SER A 177 13.80 3.72 -19.26
N LYS A 178 14.38 2.58 -19.67
CA LYS A 178 14.49 2.18 -21.08
C LYS A 178 13.12 1.97 -21.71
N LEU A 179 12.23 1.21 -21.05
CA LEU A 179 10.88 0.95 -21.54
C LEU A 179 10.08 2.25 -21.64
N ARG A 180 10.16 3.12 -20.62
CA ARG A 180 9.51 4.42 -20.63
C ARG A 180 10.00 5.31 -21.78
N ALA A 181 11.31 5.36 -22.02
CA ALA A 181 11.86 6.14 -23.13
C ALA A 181 11.29 5.66 -24.49
N ALA A 182 11.24 4.35 -24.72
CA ALA A 182 10.66 3.78 -25.94
C ALA A 182 9.15 4.10 -26.07
N VAL A 183 8.38 3.99 -24.98
CA VAL A 183 6.95 4.32 -24.95
C VAL A 183 6.69 5.80 -25.29
N ARG A 184 7.53 6.72 -24.81
CA ARG A 184 7.39 8.16 -25.08
C ARG A 184 7.61 8.52 -26.56
N GLU A 185 8.46 7.76 -27.26
CA GLU A 185 8.69 7.96 -28.70
C GLU A 185 7.58 7.35 -29.56
N ALA A 186 6.80 6.41 -29.00
CA ALA A 186 5.72 5.75 -29.72
C ALA A 186 4.45 6.62 -29.76
N LYS A 187 3.56 6.26 -30.70
CA LYS A 187 2.25 6.94 -30.79
C LYS A 187 1.39 6.64 -29.58
N ALA A 188 1.09 7.66 -28.78
CA ALA A 188 0.23 7.52 -27.61
C ALA A 188 -1.20 7.11 -28.01
N PRO A 189 -1.85 6.19 -27.25
CA PRO A 189 -3.27 5.92 -27.38
C PRO A 189 -4.13 7.16 -27.18
N PRO A 190 -5.38 7.21 -27.66
CA PRO A 190 -6.28 8.31 -27.38
C PRO A 190 -6.59 8.42 -25.89
N GLN A 191 -7.08 9.57 -25.46
CA GLN A 191 -7.62 9.76 -24.11
C GLN A 191 -9.11 9.46 -24.10
N LEU A 192 -9.63 8.97 -22.96
CA LEU A 192 -11.06 8.92 -22.73
C LEU A 192 -11.58 10.35 -22.61
N THR A 193 -12.67 10.64 -23.29
CA THR A 193 -13.37 11.93 -23.20
C THR A 193 -14.85 11.66 -22.99
N GLY A 194 -15.54 12.61 -22.36
CA GLY A 194 -16.98 12.48 -22.09
C GLY A 194 -17.33 12.89 -20.68
N THR A 195 -18.62 12.71 -20.37
CA THR A 195 -19.16 12.94 -19.03
C THR A 195 -19.87 11.66 -18.58
N PHE A 196 -19.53 11.17 -17.41
CA PHE A 196 -19.96 9.90 -16.86
C PHE A 196 -20.70 10.15 -15.55
N ASP A 197 -21.98 9.79 -15.51
CA ASP A 197 -22.83 9.97 -14.33
C ASP A 197 -22.23 9.31 -13.08
N GLU A 198 -22.11 10.06 -12.00
CA GLU A 198 -21.47 9.55 -10.76
C GLU A 198 -22.31 8.46 -10.07
N GLY A 199 -23.62 8.48 -10.21
CA GLY A 199 -24.49 7.44 -9.68
C GLY A 199 -24.29 6.12 -10.43
N ALA A 200 -24.16 6.18 -11.76
CA ALA A 200 -23.82 5.03 -12.59
C ALA A 200 -22.41 4.51 -12.30
N GLN A 201 -21.40 5.41 -12.09
CA GLN A 201 -20.07 5.01 -11.61
C GLN A 201 -20.17 4.20 -10.32
N MET A 202 -20.85 4.69 -9.29
CA MET A 202 -20.99 3.97 -8.01
C MET A 202 -21.74 2.64 -8.13
N LYS A 203 -22.72 2.54 -9.04
CA LYS A 203 -23.41 1.28 -9.31
C LYS A 203 -22.46 0.24 -9.92
N LEU A 204 -21.72 0.62 -10.96
CA LEU A 204 -20.73 -0.25 -11.61
C LEU A 204 -19.59 -0.60 -10.65
N THR A 205 -19.13 0.34 -9.86
CA THR A 205 -18.12 0.13 -8.81
C THR A 205 -18.50 -0.98 -7.82
N ARG A 206 -19.74 -0.97 -7.32
CA ARG A 206 -20.23 -2.05 -6.43
C ARG A 206 -20.36 -3.39 -7.14
N GLN A 207 -20.64 -3.40 -8.43
CA GLN A 207 -20.62 -4.60 -9.25
C GLN A 207 -19.20 -5.13 -9.40
N LEU A 208 -18.22 -4.27 -9.73
CA LEU A 208 -16.81 -4.62 -9.82
C LEU A 208 -16.27 -5.18 -8.49
N ALA A 209 -16.62 -4.57 -7.36
CA ALA A 209 -16.22 -5.10 -6.06
C ALA A 209 -16.68 -6.56 -5.86
N ARG A 210 -17.94 -6.87 -6.19
CA ARG A 210 -18.44 -8.26 -6.13
C ARG A 210 -17.77 -9.17 -7.15
N THR A 211 -17.53 -8.67 -8.36
CA THR A 211 -16.81 -9.41 -9.42
C THR A 211 -15.43 -9.84 -8.94
N PHE A 212 -14.73 -9.01 -8.20
CA PHE A 212 -13.43 -9.31 -7.60
C PHE A 212 -13.51 -10.05 -6.24
N GLY A 213 -14.64 -10.63 -5.90
CA GLY A 213 -14.79 -11.50 -4.74
C GLY A 213 -14.97 -10.79 -3.39
N TYR A 214 -15.16 -9.47 -3.39
CA TYR A 214 -15.40 -8.73 -2.14
C TYR A 214 -16.77 -9.06 -1.54
N ASP A 215 -16.77 -9.54 -0.29
CA ASP A 215 -17.98 -9.91 0.43
C ASP A 215 -18.67 -8.67 1.03
N MET A 216 -19.73 -8.23 0.37
CA MET A 216 -20.54 -7.08 0.80
C MET A 216 -21.34 -7.35 2.11
N SER A 217 -21.40 -8.60 2.59
CA SER A 217 -22.02 -8.91 3.90
C SER A 217 -21.07 -8.63 5.07
N HIS A 218 -19.77 -8.59 4.78
CA HIS A 218 -18.67 -8.28 5.72
C HIS A 218 -17.96 -6.98 5.38
N GLY A 219 -18.57 -6.13 4.54
CA GLY A 219 -17.97 -4.87 4.13
C GLY A 219 -18.94 -3.95 3.42
N ARG A 220 -18.44 -2.79 3.02
CA ARG A 220 -19.19 -1.75 2.30
C ARG A 220 -18.27 -0.93 1.41
N VAL A 221 -18.84 -0.26 0.40
CA VAL A 221 -18.15 0.65 -0.51
C VAL A 221 -18.78 2.03 -0.38
N ASP A 222 -18.01 3.00 0.13
CA ASP A 222 -18.44 4.37 0.38
C ASP A 222 -17.58 5.38 -0.40
N LYS A 223 -18.02 6.65 -0.42
CA LYS A 223 -17.20 7.74 -0.98
C LYS A 223 -16.33 8.37 0.11
N ALA A 224 -15.06 8.64 -0.23
CA ALA A 224 -14.14 9.44 0.57
C ALA A 224 -13.33 10.37 -0.33
N VAL A 225 -12.61 11.33 0.25
CA VAL A 225 -11.73 12.24 -0.49
C VAL A 225 -10.58 11.45 -1.13
N HIS A 226 -9.99 10.55 -0.37
CA HIS A 226 -8.97 9.61 -0.83
C HIS A 226 -9.50 8.18 -0.67
N PRO A 227 -9.40 7.33 -1.72
CA PRO A 227 -9.71 5.91 -1.60
C PRO A 227 -8.81 5.24 -0.56
N PHE A 228 -9.37 4.35 0.24
CA PHE A 228 -8.63 3.52 1.19
C PHE A 228 -9.44 2.29 1.61
N SER A 229 -8.74 1.25 2.07
CA SER A 229 -9.31 0.09 2.74
C SER A 229 -9.05 0.16 4.24
N SER A 230 -9.98 -0.31 5.06
CA SER A 230 -9.89 -0.29 6.52
C SER A 230 -10.64 -1.45 7.14
N GLY A 231 -10.15 -1.92 8.28
CA GLY A 231 -10.73 -3.02 9.03
C GLY A 231 -10.07 -4.36 8.74
N SER A 232 -10.50 -5.40 9.42
CA SER A 232 -10.01 -6.78 9.26
C SER A 232 -11.08 -7.80 9.61
N GLY A 233 -10.93 -9.01 9.11
CA GLY A 233 -11.81 -10.14 9.41
C GLY A 233 -13.25 -9.93 8.90
N LEU A 234 -14.19 -9.73 9.81
CA LEU A 234 -15.63 -9.68 9.49
C LEU A 234 -16.19 -8.25 9.30
N ASP A 235 -15.35 -7.22 9.33
CA ASP A 235 -15.75 -5.83 9.07
C ASP A 235 -14.62 -5.12 8.35
N VAL A 236 -14.57 -5.28 7.03
CA VAL A 236 -13.57 -4.66 6.14
C VAL A 236 -14.29 -3.71 5.20
N ARG A 237 -13.89 -2.46 5.18
CA ARG A 237 -14.55 -1.37 4.47
C ARG A 237 -13.62 -0.76 3.44
N VAL A 238 -14.13 -0.50 2.25
CA VAL A 238 -13.39 0.17 1.19
C VAL A 238 -14.07 1.48 0.81
N THR A 239 -13.26 2.43 0.38
CA THR A 239 -13.76 3.71 -0.10
C THR A 239 -13.28 3.97 -1.52
N THR A 240 -13.98 4.85 -2.22
CA THR A 240 -13.65 5.30 -3.57
C THR A 240 -14.01 6.75 -3.75
N ARG A 241 -13.67 7.33 -4.89
CA ARG A 241 -14.12 8.66 -5.30
C ARG A 241 -14.61 8.62 -6.74
N THR A 242 -15.63 9.41 -7.05
CA THR A 242 -16.15 9.56 -8.42
C THR A 242 -15.60 10.82 -9.06
N ASN A 243 -15.41 10.77 -10.38
CA ASN A 243 -15.05 11.92 -11.19
C ASN A 243 -15.89 11.91 -12.48
N PRO A 244 -16.67 12.97 -12.78
CA PRO A 244 -17.51 13.01 -13.98
C PRO A 244 -16.74 12.90 -15.30
N THR A 245 -15.47 13.25 -15.34
CA THR A 245 -14.65 13.24 -16.55
C THR A 245 -13.63 12.11 -16.60
N ASP A 246 -13.41 11.42 -15.46
CA ASP A 246 -12.49 10.28 -15.34
C ASP A 246 -13.10 9.15 -14.49
N PRO A 247 -13.92 8.28 -15.09
CA PRO A 247 -14.51 7.15 -14.39
C PRO A 247 -13.47 6.07 -14.01
N PHE A 248 -12.32 6.05 -14.69
CA PHE A 248 -11.26 5.06 -14.38
C PHE A 248 -10.68 5.25 -13.00
N ASN A 249 -10.59 6.50 -12.53
CA ASN A 249 -10.17 6.76 -11.15
C ASN A 249 -11.08 6.03 -10.15
N CYS A 250 -12.40 6.08 -10.35
CA CYS A 250 -13.36 5.37 -9.50
C CYS A 250 -13.21 3.85 -9.60
N PHE A 251 -13.14 3.30 -10.80
CA PHE A 251 -13.14 1.85 -11.01
C PHE A 251 -11.85 1.20 -10.54
N TYR A 252 -10.71 1.73 -10.95
CA TYR A 252 -9.41 1.13 -10.64
C TYR A 252 -8.98 1.37 -9.20
N SER A 253 -9.29 2.53 -8.61
CA SER A 253 -9.10 2.68 -7.17
C SER A 253 -9.97 1.72 -6.35
N THR A 254 -11.22 1.47 -6.79
CA THR A 254 -12.05 0.47 -6.11
C THR A 254 -11.49 -0.95 -6.26
N ILE A 255 -11.04 -1.35 -7.45
CA ILE A 255 -10.42 -2.67 -7.65
C ILE A 255 -9.16 -2.80 -6.79
N HIS A 256 -8.37 -1.74 -6.69
CA HIS A 256 -7.20 -1.66 -5.82
C HIS A 256 -7.59 -1.87 -4.34
N GLU A 257 -8.52 -1.07 -3.83
CA GLU A 257 -8.97 -1.17 -2.43
C GLU A 257 -9.67 -2.51 -2.14
N VAL A 258 -10.34 -3.08 -3.14
CA VAL A 258 -10.91 -4.44 -3.03
C VAL A 258 -9.80 -5.50 -2.93
N GLY A 259 -8.66 -5.31 -3.59
CA GLY A 259 -7.50 -6.19 -3.40
C GLY A 259 -7.02 -6.22 -1.95
N HIS A 260 -6.90 -5.07 -1.32
CA HIS A 260 -6.64 -4.95 0.11
C HIS A 260 -7.76 -5.56 0.96
N GLY A 261 -9.00 -5.21 0.64
CA GLY A 261 -10.18 -5.68 1.39
C GLY A 261 -10.40 -7.18 1.30
N ALA A 262 -10.20 -7.77 0.12
CA ALA A 262 -10.31 -9.21 -0.07
C ALA A 262 -9.22 -9.96 0.69
N TYR A 263 -7.99 -9.42 0.77
CA TYR A 263 -6.95 -10.01 1.60
C TYR A 263 -7.45 -10.14 3.05
N GLU A 264 -7.87 -9.04 3.65
CA GLU A 264 -8.34 -9.04 5.04
C GLU A 264 -9.57 -9.91 5.27
N GLN A 265 -10.52 -9.96 4.33
CA GLN A 265 -11.72 -10.80 4.44
C GLN A 265 -11.43 -12.30 4.31
N ASN A 266 -10.36 -12.67 3.60
CA ASN A 266 -9.99 -14.05 3.30
C ASN A 266 -8.98 -14.66 4.28
N ILE A 267 -8.43 -13.89 5.22
CA ILE A 267 -7.61 -14.43 6.32
C ILE A 267 -8.43 -15.46 7.10
N SER A 268 -7.79 -16.57 7.48
CA SER A 268 -8.45 -17.64 8.23
C SER A 268 -9.18 -17.08 9.45
N ARG A 269 -10.43 -17.48 9.60
CA ARG A 269 -11.28 -17.09 10.76
C ARG A 269 -10.74 -17.56 12.09
N ASP A 270 -9.88 -18.59 12.10
CA ASP A 270 -9.20 -19.06 13.30
C ASP A 270 -8.24 -18.01 13.87
N TYR A 271 -7.83 -17.04 13.04
CA TYR A 271 -6.93 -15.95 13.42
C TYR A 271 -7.64 -14.67 13.86
N LEU A 272 -8.98 -14.64 13.87
CA LEU A 272 -9.75 -13.45 14.27
C LEU A 272 -9.33 -12.95 15.66
N LEU A 273 -9.08 -11.64 15.74
CA LEU A 273 -8.62 -10.96 16.96
C LEU A 273 -7.32 -11.52 17.53
N THR A 274 -6.46 -12.05 16.68
CA THR A 274 -5.09 -12.43 17.03
C THR A 274 -4.08 -11.65 16.19
N PRO A 275 -2.78 -11.63 16.55
CA PRO A 275 -1.74 -11.03 15.71
C PRO A 275 -1.65 -11.58 14.27
N LEU A 276 -2.10 -12.82 14.04
CA LEU A 276 -2.13 -13.41 12.69
C LEU A 276 -3.34 -12.98 11.85
N GLY A 277 -4.34 -12.35 12.46
CA GLY A 277 -5.57 -11.90 11.80
C GLY A 277 -5.42 -10.62 11.00
N GLN A 278 -4.23 -10.35 10.46
CA GLN A 278 -3.87 -9.21 9.61
C GLN A 278 -2.95 -9.71 8.49
N GLY A 279 -2.83 -8.92 7.42
CA GLY A 279 -1.89 -9.21 6.35
C GLY A 279 -0.43 -9.27 6.82
N ALA A 280 0.41 -10.04 6.14
CA ALA A 280 1.78 -10.35 6.57
C ALA A 280 2.69 -9.11 6.64
N SER A 281 2.53 -8.16 5.70
CA SER A 281 3.29 -6.91 5.62
C SER A 281 2.60 -5.91 4.70
N MET A 282 3.12 -4.67 4.65
CA MET A 282 2.64 -3.66 3.71
C MET A 282 2.94 -4.04 2.26
N GLY A 283 4.12 -4.61 1.97
CA GLY A 283 4.48 -5.08 0.62
C GLY A 283 3.60 -6.24 0.15
N VAL A 284 3.33 -7.24 1.02
CA VAL A 284 2.40 -8.33 0.69
C VAL A 284 0.98 -7.80 0.51
N HIS A 285 0.56 -6.85 1.34
CA HIS A 285 -0.76 -6.22 1.24
C HIS A 285 -0.92 -5.44 -0.07
N GLU A 286 0.09 -4.64 -0.44
CA GLU A 286 0.12 -3.91 -1.71
C GLU A 286 0.20 -4.85 -2.92
N SER A 287 0.79 -6.04 -2.79
CA SER A 287 0.79 -7.03 -3.88
C SER A 287 -0.61 -7.49 -4.25
N GLN A 288 -1.53 -7.56 -3.28
CA GLN A 288 -2.91 -7.95 -3.52
C GLN A 288 -3.69 -6.85 -4.24
N SER A 289 -3.53 -5.59 -3.83
CA SER A 289 -4.12 -4.44 -4.52
C SER A 289 -3.61 -4.31 -5.95
N ARG A 290 -2.29 -4.45 -6.15
CA ARG A 290 -1.67 -4.29 -7.47
C ARG A 290 -1.99 -5.40 -8.44
N ILE A 291 -2.02 -6.67 -8.01
CA ILE A 291 -2.40 -7.77 -8.88
C ILE A 291 -3.87 -7.65 -9.31
N TYR A 292 -4.76 -7.24 -8.40
CA TYR A 292 -6.17 -6.97 -8.71
C TYR A 292 -6.31 -5.83 -9.71
N GLU A 293 -5.69 -4.68 -9.44
CA GLU A 293 -5.78 -3.49 -10.27
C GLU A 293 -5.12 -3.69 -11.63
N ASN A 294 -3.86 -4.12 -11.66
CA ASN A 294 -3.00 -4.03 -12.84
C ASN A 294 -3.00 -5.33 -13.66
N GLN A 295 -2.63 -6.47 -13.04
CA GLN A 295 -2.45 -7.71 -13.79
C GLN A 295 -3.79 -8.35 -14.18
N ILE A 296 -4.85 -8.15 -13.37
CA ILE A 296 -6.19 -8.66 -13.64
C ILE A 296 -7.06 -7.55 -14.24
N GLY A 297 -7.31 -6.47 -13.51
CA GLY A 297 -8.26 -5.42 -13.87
C GLY A 297 -7.91 -4.63 -15.11
N ARG A 298 -6.60 -4.39 -15.36
CA ARG A 298 -6.10 -3.72 -16.56
C ARG A 298 -5.61 -4.68 -17.64
N SER A 299 -5.87 -6.00 -17.52
CA SER A 299 -5.56 -6.98 -18.57
C SER A 299 -6.42 -6.74 -19.81
N ARG A 300 -5.92 -7.16 -20.98
CA ARG A 300 -6.69 -7.08 -22.24
C ARG A 300 -8.02 -7.83 -22.15
N ALA A 301 -8.03 -8.98 -21.49
CA ALA A 301 -9.22 -9.80 -21.32
C ALA A 301 -10.28 -9.09 -20.45
N PHE A 302 -9.91 -8.64 -19.24
CA PHE A 302 -10.86 -8.01 -18.33
C PHE A 302 -11.32 -6.63 -18.82
N THR A 303 -10.46 -5.85 -19.46
CA THR A 303 -10.86 -4.55 -20.03
C THR A 303 -11.88 -4.73 -21.16
N GLY A 304 -11.88 -5.84 -21.89
CA GLY A 304 -12.93 -6.19 -22.85
C GLY A 304 -14.30 -6.35 -22.17
N PHE A 305 -14.35 -7.05 -21.04
CA PHE A 305 -15.55 -7.16 -20.22
C PHE A 305 -15.98 -5.78 -19.67
N LEU A 306 -15.05 -5.03 -19.08
CA LEU A 306 -15.34 -3.70 -18.52
C LEU A 306 -15.87 -2.74 -19.59
N PHE A 307 -15.37 -2.80 -20.82
CA PHE A 307 -15.86 -2.01 -21.95
C PHE A 307 -17.36 -2.25 -22.21
N ALA A 308 -17.77 -3.53 -22.22
CA ALA A 308 -19.19 -3.88 -22.39
C ALA A 308 -20.05 -3.34 -21.23
N GLN A 309 -19.56 -3.47 -19.98
CA GLN A 309 -20.26 -2.95 -18.80
C GLN A 309 -20.38 -1.41 -18.83
N MET A 310 -19.33 -0.72 -19.28
CA MET A 310 -19.37 0.73 -19.44
C MET A 310 -20.34 1.17 -20.54
N LYS A 311 -20.41 0.43 -21.66
CA LYS A 311 -21.44 0.70 -22.72
C LYS A 311 -22.85 0.52 -22.19
N GLU A 312 -23.09 -0.49 -21.35
CA GLU A 312 -24.38 -0.69 -20.71
C GLU A 312 -24.72 0.45 -19.74
N ALA A 313 -23.74 0.90 -18.94
CA ALA A 313 -23.96 1.92 -17.91
C ALA A 313 -24.06 3.34 -18.45
N PHE A 314 -23.31 3.69 -19.48
CA PHE A 314 -23.12 5.08 -19.98
C PHE A 314 -23.56 5.28 -21.43
N GLY A 315 -23.96 4.23 -22.13
CA GLY A 315 -24.26 4.30 -23.55
C GLY A 315 -23.01 4.38 -24.42
N ASP A 316 -23.13 5.01 -25.59
CA ASP A 316 -21.98 5.25 -26.46
C ASP A 316 -21.17 6.45 -25.94
N PHE A 317 -19.92 6.19 -25.58
CA PHE A 317 -18.97 7.19 -25.07
C PHE A 317 -17.80 7.42 -26.05
N GLY A 318 -17.99 7.12 -27.34
CA GLY A 318 -17.07 7.50 -28.41
C GLY A 318 -15.84 6.58 -28.56
N VAL A 319 -15.80 5.41 -27.89
CA VAL A 319 -14.74 4.42 -28.03
C VAL A 319 -15.22 3.31 -28.96
N ALA A 320 -14.48 3.07 -30.06
CA ALA A 320 -14.92 2.22 -31.16
C ALA A 320 -15.06 0.75 -30.77
N ASP A 321 -14.06 0.20 -30.06
CA ASP A 321 -13.96 -1.21 -29.74
C ASP A 321 -13.17 -1.48 -28.45
N ALA A 322 -13.19 -2.73 -28.00
CA ALA A 322 -12.52 -3.17 -26.79
C ALA A 322 -10.99 -3.05 -26.86
N GLU A 323 -10.39 -3.18 -28.05
CA GLU A 323 -8.95 -3.03 -28.21
C GLU A 323 -8.52 -1.56 -28.04
N THR A 324 -9.26 -0.63 -28.62
CA THR A 324 -9.06 0.79 -28.41
C THR A 324 -9.26 1.15 -26.93
N PHE A 325 -10.27 0.58 -26.28
CA PHE A 325 -10.54 0.76 -24.86
C PHE A 325 -9.38 0.26 -23.99
N TYR A 326 -8.85 -0.95 -24.26
CA TYR A 326 -7.67 -1.48 -23.56
C TYR A 326 -6.48 -0.52 -23.63
N LYS A 327 -6.23 0.05 -24.82
CA LYS A 327 -5.16 1.04 -25.04
C LYS A 327 -5.38 2.32 -24.26
N ILE A 328 -6.62 2.82 -24.21
CA ILE A 328 -7.00 4.00 -23.43
C ILE A 328 -6.76 3.76 -21.93
N VAL A 329 -7.22 2.64 -21.40
CA VAL A 329 -7.07 2.26 -19.98
C VAL A 329 -5.62 2.18 -19.53
N ASN A 330 -4.72 1.74 -20.42
CA ASN A 330 -3.30 1.53 -20.11
C ASN A 330 -2.39 2.59 -20.75
N ARG A 331 -2.96 3.76 -21.10
CA ARG A 331 -2.19 4.85 -21.66
C ARG A 331 -1.15 5.35 -20.66
N VAL A 332 0.11 5.47 -21.09
CA VAL A 332 1.17 6.15 -20.37
C VAL A 332 1.08 7.65 -20.65
N SER A 333 1.14 8.47 -19.61
CA SER A 333 1.06 9.92 -19.73
C SER A 333 2.07 10.59 -18.81
N ASP A 334 2.78 11.60 -19.32
CA ASP A 334 3.66 12.41 -18.47
C ASP A 334 2.82 13.07 -17.35
N GLY A 335 3.36 13.08 -16.14
CA GLY A 335 2.73 13.64 -14.96
C GLY A 335 3.74 13.72 -13.79
N PHE A 336 3.45 14.56 -12.83
CA PHE A 336 4.33 14.79 -11.68
C PHE A 336 3.94 13.95 -10.47
N ILE A 337 2.64 13.65 -10.34
CA ILE A 337 2.05 13.15 -9.10
C ILE A 337 2.08 11.61 -9.06
N ARG A 338 2.75 11.06 -8.05
CA ARG A 338 2.91 9.61 -7.86
C ARG A 338 1.58 8.85 -7.86
N THR A 339 0.58 9.35 -7.13
CA THR A 339 -0.73 8.68 -7.00
C THR A 339 -1.59 8.73 -8.27
N GLU A 340 -1.18 9.52 -9.26
CA GLU A 340 -1.81 9.64 -10.57
C GLU A 340 -0.99 8.94 -11.68
N ALA A 341 0.19 8.43 -11.33
CA ALA A 341 1.09 7.78 -12.28
C ALA A 341 0.51 6.47 -12.81
N ASP A 342 0.73 6.21 -14.10
CA ASP A 342 0.43 4.93 -14.70
C ASP A 342 1.33 3.80 -14.16
N GLU A 343 0.98 2.57 -14.50
CA GLU A 343 1.65 1.36 -13.99
C GLU A 343 3.15 1.31 -14.30
N LEU A 344 3.57 1.83 -15.45
CA LEU A 344 4.98 1.85 -15.86
C LEU A 344 5.81 2.85 -15.05
N GLN A 345 5.28 4.07 -14.87
CA GLN A 345 6.00 5.17 -14.23
C GLN A 345 5.93 5.16 -12.71
N TYR A 346 4.89 4.53 -12.12
CA TYR A 346 4.67 4.51 -10.68
C TYR A 346 5.91 4.05 -9.88
N ASN A 347 6.57 2.99 -10.35
CA ASN A 347 7.74 2.47 -9.66
C ASN A 347 8.91 3.47 -9.65
N LEU A 348 9.16 4.21 -10.73
CA LEU A 348 10.20 5.25 -10.76
C LEU A 348 9.97 6.33 -9.70
N HIS A 349 8.73 6.73 -9.48
CA HIS A 349 8.37 7.64 -8.38
C HIS A 349 8.74 7.09 -6.99
N VAL A 350 8.56 5.79 -6.78
CA VAL A 350 8.90 5.15 -5.50
C VAL A 350 10.42 5.02 -5.35
N LEU A 351 11.11 4.58 -6.40
CA LEU A 351 12.56 4.39 -6.39
C LEU A 351 13.32 5.68 -6.05
N MET A 352 12.91 6.81 -6.63
CA MET A 352 13.53 8.10 -6.29
C MET A 352 13.33 8.49 -4.83
N ARG A 353 12.14 8.24 -4.26
CA ARG A 353 11.86 8.50 -2.85
C ARG A 353 12.67 7.62 -1.91
N PHE A 354 12.82 6.36 -2.26
CA PHE A 354 13.69 5.43 -1.53
C PHE A 354 15.14 5.91 -1.47
N ASP A 355 15.69 6.37 -2.59
CA ASP A 355 17.05 6.89 -2.64
C ASP A 355 17.23 8.14 -1.77
N LEU A 356 16.29 9.10 -1.90
CA LEU A 356 16.32 10.37 -1.14
C LEU A 356 16.11 10.13 0.36
N GLU A 357 15.18 9.27 0.73
CA GLU A 357 14.88 8.93 2.12
C GLU A 357 16.09 8.29 2.81
N ARG A 358 16.76 7.34 2.14
CA ARG A 358 18.00 6.74 2.66
C ARG A 358 19.10 7.78 2.84
N ALA A 359 19.31 8.64 1.84
CA ALA A 359 20.32 9.70 1.91
C ALA A 359 20.02 10.70 3.03
N LEU A 360 18.74 11.03 3.27
CA LEU A 360 18.35 11.86 4.41
C LEU A 360 18.63 11.17 5.74
N ILE A 361 18.32 9.89 5.89
CA ILE A 361 18.52 9.16 7.15
C ILE A 361 20.01 8.94 7.44
N SER A 362 20.85 8.69 6.43
CA SER A 362 22.31 8.51 6.58
C SER A 362 23.07 9.82 6.75
N HIS A 363 22.44 10.98 6.61
CA HIS A 363 23.03 12.33 6.55
C HIS A 363 23.85 12.61 5.28
N ASP A 364 23.77 11.79 4.25
CA ASP A 364 24.40 12.05 2.94
C ASP A 364 23.69 13.18 2.18
N LEU A 365 22.43 13.46 2.53
CA LEU A 365 21.63 14.58 2.03
C LEU A 365 21.10 15.42 3.21
N GLN A 366 21.24 16.73 3.10
CA GLN A 366 20.63 17.66 4.06
C GLN A 366 19.24 18.11 3.57
N VAL A 367 18.31 18.41 4.49
CA VAL A 367 16.96 18.88 4.13
C VAL A 367 17.00 20.17 3.31
N ALA A 368 17.96 21.04 3.55
CA ALA A 368 18.14 22.28 2.79
C ALA A 368 18.41 22.04 1.29
N ASP A 369 18.98 20.89 0.92
CA ASP A 369 19.32 20.52 -0.44
C ASP A 369 18.29 19.56 -1.07
N LEU A 370 17.26 19.15 -0.29
CA LEU A 370 16.32 18.11 -0.70
C LEU A 370 15.51 18.48 -1.94
N GLU A 371 15.05 19.72 -2.06
CA GLU A 371 14.26 20.15 -3.23
C GLU A 371 15.09 20.07 -4.51
N ALA A 372 16.35 20.53 -4.47
CA ALA A 372 17.27 20.41 -5.60
C ALA A 372 17.54 18.94 -5.95
N ALA A 373 17.86 18.12 -4.95
CA ALA A 373 18.10 16.68 -5.13
C ALA A 373 16.87 15.95 -5.68
N TRP A 374 15.67 16.33 -5.25
CA TRP A 374 14.40 15.82 -5.80
C TRP A 374 14.26 16.16 -7.28
N ASN A 375 14.46 17.43 -7.64
CA ASN A 375 14.30 17.91 -9.00
C ASN A 375 15.30 17.24 -9.95
N ASP A 376 16.57 17.16 -9.55
CA ASP A 376 17.64 16.49 -10.32
C ASP A 376 17.30 15.00 -10.54
N ARG A 377 16.83 14.31 -9.48
CA ARG A 377 16.47 12.90 -9.57
C ARG A 377 15.22 12.68 -10.42
N PHE A 378 14.22 13.54 -10.29
CA PHE A 378 13.02 13.47 -11.11
C PHE A 378 13.36 13.68 -12.59
N GLU A 379 14.16 14.70 -12.93
CA GLU A 379 14.58 14.94 -14.30
C GLU A 379 15.38 13.77 -14.88
N ALA A 380 16.27 13.16 -14.08
CA ALA A 380 17.03 11.98 -14.49
C ALA A 380 16.14 10.77 -14.79
N ASP A 381 15.12 10.51 -13.96
CA ASP A 381 14.24 9.36 -14.13
C ASP A 381 13.11 9.60 -15.16
N PHE A 382 12.62 10.86 -15.30
CA PHE A 382 11.45 11.20 -16.12
C PHE A 382 11.78 12.05 -17.36
N GLY A 383 12.96 12.66 -17.45
CA GLY A 383 13.43 13.39 -18.61
C GLY A 383 12.74 14.74 -18.84
N TYR A 384 12.14 15.33 -17.79
CA TYR A 384 11.60 16.69 -17.77
C TYR A 384 11.64 17.26 -16.35
N ALA A 385 11.75 18.59 -16.24
CA ALA A 385 11.90 19.27 -14.96
C ALA A 385 10.57 19.38 -14.21
N VAL A 386 10.64 19.33 -12.86
CA VAL A 386 9.52 19.67 -11.99
C VAL A 386 9.24 21.17 -12.09
N ASP A 387 7.98 21.55 -12.17
CA ASP A 387 7.55 22.94 -12.40
C ASP A 387 7.34 23.73 -11.10
N LYS A 388 7.03 23.06 -9.98
CA LYS A 388 6.76 23.68 -8.67
C LYS A 388 6.84 22.67 -7.53
N ALA A 389 7.05 23.16 -6.30
CA ALA A 389 7.28 22.33 -5.13
C ALA A 389 6.11 21.37 -4.80
N SER A 390 4.85 21.80 -5.01
CA SER A 390 3.67 20.94 -4.79
C SER A 390 3.52 19.79 -5.79
N ASN A 391 4.15 19.90 -6.95
CA ASN A 391 4.29 18.82 -7.93
C ASN A 391 5.59 18.00 -7.70
N GLY A 392 6.48 18.50 -6.88
CA GLY A 392 7.77 17.92 -6.52
C GLY A 392 7.80 17.42 -5.08
N VAL A 393 8.72 17.97 -4.32
CA VAL A 393 9.10 17.56 -2.96
C VAL A 393 7.95 17.63 -1.94
N LEU A 394 6.94 18.46 -2.16
CA LEU A 394 5.79 18.63 -1.29
C LEU A 394 4.58 17.77 -1.66
N GLN A 395 4.66 16.88 -2.67
CA GLN A 395 3.49 16.15 -3.13
C GLN A 395 2.97 15.08 -2.16
N ASP A 396 3.83 14.50 -1.31
CA ASP A 396 3.49 13.40 -0.41
C ASP A 396 3.51 13.83 1.06
N VAL A 397 2.49 13.43 1.81
CA VAL A 397 2.38 13.68 3.26
C VAL A 397 3.31 12.82 4.12
N HIS A 398 3.84 11.73 3.59
CA HIS A 398 4.50 10.65 4.33
C HIS A 398 5.58 11.13 5.29
N TRP A 399 6.51 11.94 4.82
CA TRP A 399 7.63 12.41 5.67
C TRP A 399 7.15 13.35 6.77
N SER A 400 6.14 14.18 6.53
CA SER A 400 5.58 15.07 7.55
C SER A 400 4.98 14.30 8.73
N VAL A 401 4.39 13.15 8.48
CA VAL A 401 3.83 12.27 9.52
C VAL A 401 4.81 11.19 9.99
N GLY A 402 6.08 11.28 9.60
CA GLY A 402 7.15 10.40 10.07
C GLY A 402 7.15 8.99 9.48
N LEU A 403 6.50 8.76 8.35
CA LEU A 403 6.49 7.46 7.63
C LEU A 403 7.79 7.27 6.85
N ILE A 404 8.87 6.94 7.55
CA ILE A 404 10.19 6.63 6.98
C ILE A 404 10.34 5.11 6.84
N GLY A 405 10.81 4.65 5.67
CA GLY A 405 10.86 3.21 5.33
C GLY A 405 9.56 2.66 4.74
N TYR A 406 8.54 3.51 4.57
CA TYR A 406 7.25 3.13 4.01
C TYR A 406 7.25 3.07 2.48
N PHE A 407 7.83 4.05 1.80
CA PHE A 407 7.81 4.17 0.33
C PHE A 407 8.27 2.91 -0.42
N PRO A 408 9.36 2.22 -0.03
CA PRO A 408 9.80 1.05 -0.78
C PRO A 408 8.78 -0.08 -0.81
N THR A 409 7.85 -0.16 0.16
CA THR A 409 6.83 -1.22 0.20
C THR A 409 5.88 -1.18 -1.00
N TYR A 410 5.66 -0.03 -1.60
CA TYR A 410 4.84 0.14 -2.80
C TYR A 410 5.44 -0.57 -4.02
N THR A 411 6.74 -0.35 -4.31
CA THR A 411 7.41 -1.06 -5.41
C THR A 411 7.65 -2.52 -5.07
N LEU A 412 7.95 -2.84 -3.82
CA LEU A 412 8.05 -4.23 -3.37
C LEU A 412 6.74 -4.98 -3.57
N GLY A 413 5.60 -4.33 -3.30
CA GLY A 413 4.28 -4.87 -3.62
C GLY A 413 4.08 -5.15 -5.11
N ASN A 414 4.54 -4.26 -5.99
CA ASN A 414 4.52 -4.51 -7.44
C ASN A 414 5.42 -5.69 -7.85
N VAL A 415 6.61 -5.82 -7.24
CA VAL A 415 7.51 -6.96 -7.47
C VAL A 415 6.85 -8.26 -7.03
N TYR A 416 6.26 -8.30 -5.85
CA TYR A 416 5.52 -9.46 -5.34
C TYR A 416 4.32 -9.79 -6.24
N ALA A 417 3.56 -8.79 -6.69
CA ALA A 417 2.47 -8.97 -7.64
C ALA A 417 2.96 -9.57 -8.96
N GLY A 418 4.12 -9.15 -9.45
CA GLY A 418 4.77 -9.75 -10.63
C GLY A 418 5.07 -11.24 -10.45
N CYS A 419 5.68 -11.61 -9.31
CA CYS A 419 5.98 -13.02 -8.97
C CYS A 419 4.70 -13.86 -8.85
N LEU A 420 3.69 -13.34 -8.15
CA LEU A 420 2.41 -14.02 -7.98
C LEU A 420 1.65 -14.17 -9.30
N ASN A 421 1.65 -13.14 -10.14
CA ASN A 421 0.98 -13.18 -11.44
C ASN A 421 1.60 -14.23 -12.38
N GLU A 422 2.93 -14.33 -12.43
CA GLU A 422 3.61 -15.35 -13.25
C GLU A 422 3.23 -16.75 -12.79
N ALA A 423 3.26 -17.03 -11.49
CA ALA A 423 2.88 -18.33 -10.94
C ALA A 423 1.38 -18.65 -11.11
N MET A 424 0.52 -17.65 -10.86
CA MET A 424 -0.93 -17.78 -11.05
C MET A 424 -1.27 -18.12 -12.50
N ARG A 425 -0.69 -17.42 -13.48
CA ARG A 425 -0.94 -17.69 -14.91
C ARG A 425 -0.41 -19.04 -15.36
N ALA A 426 0.71 -19.50 -14.80
CA ALA A 426 1.22 -20.85 -15.04
C ALA A 426 0.26 -21.93 -14.52
N GLY A 427 -0.40 -21.69 -13.39
CA GLY A 427 -1.38 -22.59 -12.80
C GLY A 427 -2.80 -22.50 -13.38
N LEU A 428 -3.13 -21.44 -14.10
CA LEU A 428 -4.49 -21.15 -14.61
C LEU A 428 -4.46 -20.83 -16.12
N PRO A 429 -4.29 -21.80 -16.99
CA PRO A 429 -4.14 -21.58 -18.44
C PRO A 429 -5.38 -20.94 -19.10
N GLU A 430 -6.58 -21.11 -18.54
CA GLU A 430 -7.84 -20.55 -19.05
C GLU A 430 -8.17 -19.17 -18.47
N LEU A 431 -7.27 -18.58 -17.67
CA LEU A 431 -7.54 -17.34 -16.94
C LEU A 431 -8.04 -16.21 -17.84
N ASP A 432 -7.43 -15.99 -19.00
CA ASP A 432 -7.85 -14.90 -19.88
C ASP A 432 -9.25 -15.15 -20.50
N ALA A 433 -9.62 -16.40 -20.74
CA ALA A 433 -10.98 -16.75 -21.19
C ALA A 433 -12.02 -16.45 -20.09
N ASP A 434 -11.72 -16.78 -18.86
CA ASP A 434 -12.54 -16.44 -17.70
C ASP A 434 -12.67 -14.91 -17.50
N LEU A 435 -11.55 -14.20 -17.52
CA LEU A 435 -11.52 -12.73 -17.35
C LEU A 435 -12.31 -11.99 -18.45
N ALA A 436 -12.28 -12.50 -19.69
CA ALA A 436 -13.07 -11.95 -20.80
C ALA A 436 -14.58 -12.04 -20.57
N GLN A 437 -15.03 -12.96 -19.69
CA GLN A 437 -16.43 -13.09 -19.25
C GLN A 437 -16.71 -12.36 -17.93
N GLY A 438 -15.72 -11.66 -17.34
CA GLY A 438 -15.83 -11.04 -16.01
C GLY A 438 -15.77 -12.05 -14.86
N ASN A 439 -15.37 -13.30 -15.14
CA ASN A 439 -15.18 -14.31 -14.11
C ASN A 439 -13.77 -14.23 -13.53
N THR A 440 -13.64 -13.71 -12.31
CA THR A 440 -12.36 -13.61 -11.60
C THR A 440 -12.16 -14.73 -10.57
N ALA A 441 -13.12 -15.64 -10.41
CA ALA A 441 -13.15 -16.60 -9.31
C ALA A 441 -11.91 -17.52 -9.27
N ALA A 442 -11.36 -17.93 -10.43
CA ALA A 442 -10.15 -18.73 -10.48
C ALA A 442 -8.93 -17.95 -9.93
N ALA A 443 -8.76 -16.69 -10.35
CA ALA A 443 -7.67 -15.84 -9.91
C ALA A 443 -7.79 -15.50 -8.41
N THR A 444 -8.96 -15.02 -7.96
CA THR A 444 -9.19 -14.65 -6.56
C THR A 444 -9.09 -15.86 -5.62
N GLY A 445 -9.58 -17.02 -6.05
CA GLY A 445 -9.44 -18.28 -5.32
C GLY A 445 -7.99 -18.76 -5.22
N TRP A 446 -7.18 -18.59 -6.28
CA TRP A 446 -5.76 -18.90 -6.24
C TRP A 446 -5.03 -17.99 -5.23
N LEU A 447 -5.29 -16.68 -5.24
CA LEU A 447 -4.71 -15.72 -4.30
C LEU A 447 -5.15 -15.98 -2.86
N GLN A 448 -6.42 -16.34 -2.65
CA GLN A 448 -6.92 -16.73 -1.34
C GLN A 448 -6.16 -17.94 -0.78
N GLN A 449 -6.00 -19.00 -1.58
CA GLN A 449 -5.35 -20.24 -1.16
C GLN A 449 -3.84 -20.08 -0.97
N SER A 450 -3.18 -19.31 -1.84
CA SER A 450 -1.72 -19.22 -1.86
C SER A 450 -1.18 -18.15 -0.91
N VAL A 451 -1.94 -17.08 -0.63
CA VAL A 451 -1.47 -15.93 0.15
C VAL A 451 -2.44 -15.55 1.27
N GLN A 452 -3.69 -15.22 0.91
CA GLN A 452 -4.56 -14.43 1.79
C GLN A 452 -5.00 -15.18 3.05
N GLN A 453 -5.33 -16.48 2.94
CA GLN A 453 -5.78 -17.27 4.10
C GLN A 453 -4.75 -17.39 5.22
N HIS A 454 -3.48 -17.18 4.91
CA HIS A 454 -2.40 -17.34 5.87
C HIS A 454 -2.24 -16.14 6.82
N GLY A 455 -2.75 -14.95 6.45
CA GLY A 455 -2.58 -13.74 7.27
C GLY A 455 -1.11 -13.52 7.64
N GLY A 456 -0.83 -13.31 8.93
CA GLY A 456 0.53 -13.15 9.47
C GLY A 456 1.26 -14.45 9.82
N LEU A 457 0.81 -15.63 9.38
CA LEU A 457 1.42 -16.91 9.72
C LEU A 457 2.88 -17.00 9.29
N PHE A 458 3.17 -16.58 8.06
CA PHE A 458 4.51 -16.60 7.47
C PHE A 458 5.13 -15.19 7.46
N GLU A 459 6.46 -15.15 7.40
CA GLU A 459 7.15 -13.88 7.12
C GLU A 459 6.89 -13.43 5.67
N PRO A 460 6.98 -12.11 5.35
CA PRO A 460 6.58 -11.58 4.04
C PRO A 460 7.21 -12.29 2.85
N ARG A 461 8.54 -12.45 2.85
CA ARG A 461 9.24 -13.15 1.76
C ARG A 461 8.85 -14.63 1.66
N GLU A 462 8.62 -15.26 2.80
CA GLU A 462 8.28 -16.69 2.86
C GLU A 462 6.91 -16.97 2.22
N VAL A 463 5.89 -16.14 2.49
CA VAL A 463 4.57 -16.34 1.88
C VAL A 463 4.61 -16.15 0.36
N ILE A 464 5.39 -15.19 -0.14
CA ILE A 464 5.56 -14.97 -1.58
C ILE A 464 6.33 -16.13 -2.21
N GLU A 465 7.42 -16.60 -1.58
CA GLU A 465 8.19 -17.73 -2.05
C GLU A 465 7.36 -19.03 -2.10
N LYS A 466 6.56 -19.29 -1.07
CA LYS A 466 5.64 -20.44 -1.04
C LYS A 466 4.59 -20.36 -2.15
N ALA A 467 4.04 -19.18 -2.40
CA ALA A 467 3.01 -18.98 -3.41
C ALA A 467 3.56 -19.01 -4.84
N SER A 468 4.75 -18.43 -5.08
CA SER A 468 5.34 -18.31 -6.42
C SER A 468 6.29 -19.46 -6.77
N GLY A 469 6.75 -20.25 -5.79
CA GLY A 469 7.73 -21.31 -5.97
C GLY A 469 9.17 -20.83 -6.15
N MET A 470 9.44 -19.52 -5.94
CA MET A 470 10.77 -18.94 -6.06
C MET A 470 10.94 -17.76 -5.08
N PRO A 471 12.17 -17.45 -4.63
CA PRO A 471 12.45 -16.22 -3.89
C PRO A 471 12.01 -14.99 -4.71
N PRO A 472 11.33 -14.02 -4.08
CA PRO A 472 10.84 -12.85 -4.79
C PRO A 472 11.99 -12.02 -5.37
N ASN A 473 11.83 -11.62 -6.64
CA ASN A 473 12.78 -10.79 -7.38
C ASN A 473 12.04 -9.96 -8.44
N GLU A 474 12.72 -8.98 -9.03
CA GLU A 474 12.16 -8.01 -9.97
C GLU A 474 11.90 -8.56 -11.38
N ALA A 475 12.50 -9.67 -11.76
CA ALA A 475 12.46 -10.15 -13.15
C ALA A 475 11.05 -10.47 -13.67
N PRO A 476 10.12 -11.10 -12.90
CA PRO A 476 8.74 -11.31 -13.33
C PRO A 476 8.00 -10.00 -13.62
N LEU A 477 8.20 -8.96 -12.81
CA LEU A 477 7.60 -7.63 -13.03
C LEU A 477 8.14 -7.00 -14.32
N ILE A 478 9.46 -7.05 -14.53
CA ILE A 478 10.10 -6.52 -15.75
C ILE A 478 9.54 -7.22 -17.00
N ARG A 479 9.45 -8.57 -16.99
CA ARG A 479 8.87 -9.33 -18.11
C ARG A 479 7.44 -8.91 -18.40
N TYR A 480 6.61 -8.84 -17.37
CA TYR A 480 5.21 -8.44 -17.47
C TYR A 480 5.06 -7.03 -18.07
N LEU A 481 5.77 -6.04 -17.55
CA LEU A 481 5.69 -4.66 -18.04
C LEU A 481 6.24 -4.53 -19.48
N SER A 482 7.37 -5.19 -19.78
CA SER A 482 7.96 -5.16 -21.11
C SER A 482 7.03 -5.80 -22.15
N GLN A 483 6.40 -6.91 -21.84
CA GLN A 483 5.43 -7.55 -22.73
C GLN A 483 4.20 -6.67 -22.92
N LYS A 484 3.58 -6.24 -21.82
CA LYS A 484 2.34 -5.44 -21.86
C LYS A 484 2.51 -4.14 -22.65
N PHE A 485 3.52 -3.36 -22.30
CA PHE A 485 3.76 -2.06 -22.95
C PHE A 485 4.41 -2.21 -24.33
N GLY A 486 5.21 -3.24 -24.55
CA GLY A 486 5.71 -3.61 -25.88
C GLY A 486 4.55 -3.88 -26.85
N ASP A 487 3.61 -4.75 -26.50
CA ASP A 487 2.43 -5.06 -27.29
C ASP A 487 1.52 -3.83 -27.50
N LEU A 488 1.34 -3.05 -26.45
CA LEU A 488 0.42 -1.89 -26.45
C LEU A 488 0.92 -0.75 -27.35
N TYR A 489 2.23 -0.51 -27.36
CA TYR A 489 2.87 0.56 -28.13
C TYR A 489 3.55 0.09 -29.42
N GLY A 490 3.66 -1.24 -29.65
CA GLY A 490 4.27 -1.83 -30.84
C GLY A 490 5.80 -1.68 -30.86
N LEU A 491 6.45 -1.89 -29.71
CA LEU A 491 7.90 -1.75 -29.51
C LEU A 491 8.65 -3.04 -29.84
#